data_620da2d1a134cf9f1d5dc16e20fa47bb
#
_entry.id   620da2d1a134cf9f1d5dc16e20fa47bb
#
_cell.length_a   1.000
_cell.length_b   1.000
_cell.length_c   1.000
_cell.angle_alpha   90.00
_cell.angle_beta   90.00
_cell.angle_gamma   90.00
#
_symmetry.space_group_name_H-M   'P 1'
#
loop_
_entity.id
_entity.type
_entity.pdbx_description
1 polymer ?
#
loop_
_entity_poly.entity_id
_entity_poly.type
_entity_poly.pdbx_seq_one_letter_code
_entity_poly.pdbx_strand_id
1 'polypeptide(L)'
;MKLTVIGCSGSFAGPDSAASCYLLEGDHEGRTWRVLLDLGSGAFGALQRFIDPVTIDAVLLSHLHPDHYFDISGIWVMWKYHPDGPRARIPIWGPKGVARQCARAYGLCRDPGMSAEFDFFEYDDQPIRIGPFVIEVCRVVHPVRSYGMRIASEGRVLAYSGDTGPCQELVDLASGADLLLAESAFLEGGDNPLDLHMTGKQAGAAAAEAGVGRLVLTHIPPWHDPQVCLSEAREAFAGPLALAATGVTFTP
;
A
#
# COMPACT_ATOMS: atom_id res chain seq x y z
N MET A 1 -3.12 -8.92 13.88
CA MET A 1 -3.00 -8.17 12.60
C MET A 1 -2.88 -9.15 11.44
N LYS A 2 -3.64 -8.93 10.35
CA LYS A 2 -3.69 -9.78 9.15
C LYS A 2 -3.64 -8.88 7.91
N LEU A 3 -2.78 -9.22 6.95
CA LEU A 3 -2.64 -8.51 5.67
C LEU A 3 -3.13 -9.41 4.54
N THR A 4 -4.16 -9.01 3.81
CA THR A 4 -4.65 -9.70 2.61
C THR A 4 -4.29 -8.90 1.36
N VAL A 5 -3.67 -9.54 0.38
CA VAL A 5 -3.33 -8.92 -0.90
C VAL A 5 -4.58 -8.85 -1.77
N ILE A 6 -5.02 -7.64 -2.09
CA ILE A 6 -6.15 -7.39 -3.00
C ILE A 6 -5.63 -7.18 -4.42
N GLY A 7 -4.55 -6.42 -4.55
CA GLY A 7 -3.83 -6.16 -5.78
C GLY A 7 -2.35 -5.96 -5.51
N CYS A 8 -1.50 -6.50 -6.37
CA CYS A 8 -0.04 -6.45 -6.25
C CYS A 8 0.68 -6.24 -7.58
N SER A 9 -0.06 -5.92 -8.64
CA SER A 9 0.51 -5.59 -9.95
C SER A 9 1.17 -4.22 -9.91
N GLY A 10 2.39 -4.10 -10.39
CA GLY A 10 3.13 -2.84 -10.48
C GLY A 10 2.76 -2.05 -11.72
N SER A 11 2.84 -0.71 -11.63
CA SER A 11 2.64 0.27 -12.69
C SER A 11 1.22 0.34 -13.27
N PHE A 12 0.49 -0.78 -13.36
CA PHE A 12 -0.90 -0.87 -13.83
C PHE A 12 -1.50 -2.25 -13.46
N ALA A 13 -2.82 -2.36 -13.54
CA ALA A 13 -3.52 -3.62 -13.30
C ALA A 13 -3.16 -4.66 -14.37
N GLY A 14 -2.78 -5.85 -13.94
CA GLY A 14 -2.56 -7.01 -14.80
C GLY A 14 -3.83 -7.86 -14.98
N PRO A 15 -3.76 -8.93 -15.80
CA PRO A 15 -4.91 -9.81 -16.02
C PRO A 15 -5.30 -10.58 -14.75
N ASP A 16 -4.34 -10.93 -13.90
CA ASP A 16 -4.53 -11.77 -12.72
C ASP A 16 -4.54 -10.99 -11.40
N SER A 17 -4.19 -9.69 -11.44
CA SER A 17 -4.13 -8.85 -10.25
C SER A 17 -4.47 -7.40 -10.58
N ALA A 18 -5.24 -6.77 -9.71
CA ALA A 18 -5.36 -5.32 -9.68
C ALA A 18 -4.01 -4.67 -9.33
N ALA A 19 -3.90 -3.37 -9.55
CA ALA A 19 -2.78 -2.58 -9.06
C ALA A 19 -2.78 -2.52 -7.52
N SER A 20 -1.78 -1.89 -6.92
CA SER A 20 -1.48 -1.95 -5.49
C SER A 20 -2.68 -1.67 -4.59
N CYS A 21 -3.04 -2.66 -3.79
CA CYS A 21 -4.02 -2.54 -2.71
C CYS A 21 -3.86 -3.69 -1.72
N TYR A 22 -3.74 -3.36 -0.44
CA TYR A 22 -3.57 -4.35 0.62
C TYR A 22 -4.56 -4.05 1.74
N LEU A 23 -5.35 -5.07 2.10
CA LEU A 23 -6.32 -5.00 3.18
C LEU A 23 -5.66 -5.42 4.49
N LEU A 24 -5.57 -4.50 5.42
CA LEU A 24 -5.12 -4.74 6.78
C LEU A 24 -6.31 -4.91 7.70
N GLU A 25 -6.36 -6.02 8.43
CA GLU A 25 -7.40 -6.31 9.41
C GLU A 25 -6.81 -6.57 10.80
N GLY A 26 -7.50 -6.08 11.84
CA GLY A 26 -7.16 -6.32 13.23
C GLY A 26 -8.36 -6.15 14.14
N ASP A 27 -8.49 -7.04 15.13
CA ASP A 27 -9.59 -7.00 16.08
C ASP A 27 -9.25 -6.06 17.24
N HIS A 28 -10.19 -5.20 17.62
CA HIS A 28 -10.06 -4.32 18.74
C HIS A 28 -11.44 -3.90 19.27
N GLU A 29 -11.63 -3.93 20.60
CA GLU A 29 -12.88 -3.55 21.26
C GLU A 29 -14.12 -4.26 20.70
N GLY A 30 -13.99 -5.55 20.38
CA GLY A 30 -15.10 -6.40 19.95
C GLY A 30 -15.51 -6.24 18.49
N ARG A 31 -14.72 -5.52 17.67
CA ARG A 31 -14.93 -5.42 16.21
C ARG A 31 -13.64 -5.58 15.42
N THR A 32 -13.77 -5.93 14.16
CA THR A 32 -12.66 -5.95 13.20
C THR A 32 -12.55 -4.58 12.54
N TRP A 33 -11.36 -3.98 12.64
CA TRP A 33 -10.96 -2.78 11.95
C TRP A 33 -10.33 -3.13 10.60
N ARG A 34 -10.68 -2.35 9.56
CA ARG A 34 -10.25 -2.56 8.18
C ARG A 34 -9.63 -1.32 7.59
N VAL A 35 -8.35 -1.41 7.28
CA VAL A 35 -7.56 -0.30 6.71
C VAL A 35 -7.02 -0.76 5.36
N LEU A 36 -7.14 0.09 4.34
CA LEU A 36 -6.51 -0.15 3.05
C LEU A 36 -5.17 0.58 2.98
N LEU A 37 -4.14 -0.13 2.55
CA LEU A 37 -2.87 0.44 2.12
C LEU A 37 -2.92 0.48 0.60
N ASP A 38 -3.00 1.68 0.04
CA ASP A 38 -3.27 1.99 -1.35
C ASP A 38 -4.63 1.48 -1.89
N LEU A 39 -5.06 2.03 -3.01
CA LEU A 39 -6.24 1.64 -3.75
C LEU A 39 -6.06 1.98 -5.24
N GLY A 40 -5.21 1.21 -5.90
CA GLY A 40 -4.85 1.38 -7.29
C GLY A 40 -5.92 0.91 -8.27
N SER A 41 -5.65 1.07 -9.56
CA SER A 41 -6.58 0.74 -10.64
C SER A 41 -7.05 -0.71 -10.58
N GLY A 42 -8.38 -0.92 -10.63
CA GLY A 42 -9.04 -2.22 -10.57
C GLY A 42 -9.19 -2.81 -9.16
N ALA A 43 -8.55 -2.19 -8.16
CA ALA A 43 -8.51 -2.73 -6.81
C ALA A 43 -9.87 -2.65 -6.10
N PHE A 44 -10.67 -1.62 -6.34
CA PHE A 44 -12.00 -1.52 -5.75
C PHE A 44 -12.92 -2.66 -6.20
N GLY A 45 -12.86 -3.02 -7.49
CA GLY A 45 -13.59 -4.18 -8.00
C GLY A 45 -13.11 -5.50 -7.38
N ALA A 46 -11.79 -5.68 -7.26
CA ALA A 46 -11.19 -6.87 -6.66
C ALA A 46 -11.53 -6.99 -5.16
N LEU A 47 -11.50 -5.88 -4.41
CA LEU A 47 -11.77 -5.80 -2.98
C LEU A 47 -13.14 -6.38 -2.58
N GLN A 48 -14.16 -6.17 -3.41
CA GLN A 48 -15.52 -6.65 -3.17
C GLN A 48 -15.65 -8.18 -3.12
N ARG A 49 -14.61 -8.92 -3.53
CA ARG A 49 -14.55 -10.38 -3.36
C ARG A 49 -14.16 -10.79 -1.93
N PHE A 50 -13.61 -9.87 -1.14
CA PHE A 50 -13.01 -10.15 0.18
C PHE A 50 -13.80 -9.54 1.31
N ILE A 51 -14.30 -8.32 1.13
CA ILE A 51 -15.11 -7.60 2.13
C ILE A 51 -16.25 -6.83 1.46
N ASP A 52 -17.25 -6.50 2.26
CA ASP A 52 -18.18 -5.42 1.91
C ASP A 52 -17.44 -4.08 2.10
N PRO A 53 -17.25 -3.26 1.04
CA PRO A 53 -16.51 -2.01 1.13
C PRO A 53 -17.07 -1.00 2.14
N VAL A 54 -18.34 -1.10 2.52
CA VAL A 54 -18.91 -0.23 3.55
C VAL A 54 -18.32 -0.44 4.94
N THR A 55 -17.53 -1.50 5.11
CA THR A 55 -16.84 -1.83 6.36
C THR A 55 -15.41 -1.29 6.44
N ILE A 56 -14.98 -0.50 5.46
CA ILE A 56 -13.66 0.16 5.46
C ILE A 56 -13.66 1.28 6.50
N ASP A 57 -12.67 1.27 7.38
CA ASP A 57 -12.48 2.28 8.43
C ASP A 57 -11.55 3.42 7.98
N ALA A 58 -10.58 3.14 7.11
CA ALA A 58 -9.63 4.14 6.61
C ALA A 58 -8.90 3.67 5.35
N VAL A 59 -8.34 4.63 4.61
CA VAL A 59 -7.42 4.40 3.49
C VAL A 59 -6.14 5.21 3.71
N LEU A 60 -4.99 4.58 3.52
CA LEU A 60 -3.68 5.22 3.54
C LEU A 60 -3.04 5.09 2.16
N LEU A 61 -2.74 6.21 1.53
CA LEU A 61 -2.15 6.26 0.19
C LEU A 61 -0.65 6.55 0.28
N SER A 62 0.18 5.61 -0.17
CA SER A 62 1.64 5.77 -0.17
C SER A 62 2.07 6.97 -1.01
N HIS A 63 1.51 7.09 -2.21
CA HIS A 63 1.75 8.19 -3.12
C HIS A 63 0.57 8.34 -4.12
N LEU A 64 0.70 9.27 -5.09
CA LEU A 64 -0.42 9.66 -5.95
C LEU A 64 -0.15 9.34 -7.43
N HIS A 65 0.50 8.19 -7.73
CA HIS A 65 0.42 7.59 -9.06
C HIS A 65 -0.88 6.80 -9.22
N PRO A 66 -1.47 6.74 -10.41
CA PRO A 66 -2.79 6.14 -10.64
C PRO A 66 -2.94 4.69 -10.15
N ASP A 67 -1.88 3.93 -10.21
CA ASP A 67 -1.84 2.53 -9.77
C ASP A 67 -1.81 2.37 -8.23
N HIS A 68 -1.87 3.47 -7.47
CA HIS A 68 -1.97 3.47 -6.00
C HIS A 68 -3.20 4.17 -5.43
N TYR A 69 -3.92 5.04 -6.21
CA TYR A 69 -5.03 5.79 -5.63
C TYR A 69 -6.27 5.90 -6.53
N PHE A 70 -6.21 5.50 -7.80
CA PHE A 70 -7.23 5.88 -8.79
C PHE A 70 -8.63 5.37 -8.45
N ASP A 71 -8.74 4.22 -7.82
CA ASP A 71 -10.03 3.62 -7.44
C ASP A 71 -10.69 4.27 -6.20
N ILE A 72 -10.06 5.29 -5.59
CA ILE A 72 -10.76 6.21 -4.66
C ILE A 72 -12.00 6.80 -5.34
N SER A 73 -11.96 7.03 -6.65
CA SER A 73 -13.12 7.49 -7.42
C SER A 73 -14.28 6.47 -7.40
N GLY A 74 -13.99 5.19 -7.40
CA GLY A 74 -15.02 4.13 -7.31
C GLY A 74 -15.69 4.10 -5.93
N ILE A 75 -14.91 4.16 -4.84
CA ILE A 75 -15.47 4.26 -3.49
C ILE A 75 -16.30 5.54 -3.34
N TRP A 76 -15.82 6.68 -3.87
CA TRP A 76 -16.55 7.93 -3.82
C TRP A 76 -17.94 7.81 -4.45
N VAL A 77 -18.06 7.19 -5.63
CA VAL A 77 -19.36 6.95 -6.29
C VAL A 77 -20.26 6.09 -5.41
N MET A 78 -19.72 5.01 -4.85
CA MET A 78 -20.48 4.13 -3.97
C MET A 78 -20.96 4.87 -2.73
N TRP A 79 -20.09 5.65 -2.05
CA TRP A 79 -20.46 6.41 -0.84
C TRP A 79 -21.55 7.45 -1.11
N LYS A 80 -21.39 8.18 -2.22
CA LYS A 80 -22.29 9.26 -2.60
C LYS A 80 -23.68 8.80 -3.00
N TYR A 81 -23.77 7.66 -3.69
CA TYR A 81 -25.00 7.19 -4.31
C TYR A 81 -25.52 5.87 -3.72
N HIS A 82 -25.02 5.46 -2.55
CA HIS A 82 -25.45 4.22 -1.92
C HIS A 82 -26.95 4.26 -1.63
N PRO A 83 -27.73 3.19 -1.97
CA PRO A 83 -29.18 3.19 -1.81
C PRO A 83 -29.65 3.33 -0.36
N ASP A 84 -28.82 2.91 0.61
CA ASP A 84 -29.13 3.06 2.06
C ASP A 84 -28.93 4.49 2.59
N GLY A 85 -28.56 5.43 1.73
CA GLY A 85 -28.36 6.84 2.08
C GLY A 85 -26.96 7.20 2.58
N PRO A 86 -26.81 8.41 3.11
CA PRO A 86 -25.51 8.95 3.54
C PRO A 86 -24.83 8.11 4.62
N ARG A 87 -23.52 7.94 4.50
CA ARG A 87 -22.68 7.21 5.45
C ARG A 87 -21.70 8.14 6.16
N ALA A 88 -21.10 7.68 7.26
CA ALA A 88 -19.98 8.36 7.87
C ALA A 88 -18.84 8.53 6.87
N ARG A 89 -18.15 9.66 6.91
CA ARG A 89 -17.02 9.92 6.03
C ARG A 89 -15.87 8.97 6.35
N ILE A 90 -15.22 8.47 5.29
CA ILE A 90 -14.02 7.64 5.44
C ILE A 90 -12.81 8.58 5.58
N PRO A 91 -11.96 8.39 6.60
CA PRO A 91 -10.65 9.02 6.69
C PRO A 91 -9.72 8.52 5.58
N ILE A 92 -9.12 9.45 4.83
CA ILE A 92 -8.10 9.16 3.81
C ILE A 92 -6.85 9.94 4.14
N TRP A 93 -5.77 9.23 4.47
CA TRP A 93 -4.44 9.81 4.63
C TRP A 93 -3.64 9.69 3.34
N GLY A 94 -2.83 10.70 3.06
CA GLY A 94 -1.94 10.65 1.89
C GLY A 94 -0.96 11.81 1.83
N PRO A 95 -0.15 11.86 0.76
CA PRO A 95 0.76 12.94 0.52
C PRO A 95 0.06 14.29 0.38
N LYS A 96 0.81 15.36 0.56
CA LYS A 96 0.31 16.73 0.37
C LYS A 96 -0.42 16.91 -0.96
N GLY A 97 -1.67 17.39 -0.89
CA GLY A 97 -2.54 17.60 -2.06
C GLY A 97 -3.44 16.42 -2.40
N VAL A 98 -3.52 15.39 -1.55
CA VAL A 98 -4.33 14.17 -1.77
C VAL A 98 -5.78 14.50 -2.12
N ALA A 99 -6.47 15.35 -1.35
CA ALA A 99 -7.86 15.74 -1.62
C ALA A 99 -8.05 16.34 -3.02
N ARG A 100 -7.13 17.26 -3.42
CA ARG A 100 -7.18 17.90 -4.72
C ARG A 100 -6.94 16.89 -5.85
N GLN A 101 -5.99 15.97 -5.67
CA GLN A 101 -5.64 14.99 -6.69
C GLN A 101 -6.79 13.99 -6.90
N CYS A 102 -7.42 13.50 -5.83
CA CYS A 102 -8.59 12.63 -5.92
C CYS A 102 -9.77 13.31 -6.63
N ALA A 103 -10.09 14.55 -6.24
CA ALA A 103 -11.15 15.32 -6.89
C ALA A 103 -10.88 15.51 -8.40
N ARG A 104 -9.64 15.88 -8.75
CA ARG A 104 -9.22 16.09 -10.14
C ARG A 104 -9.29 14.81 -10.97
N ALA A 105 -8.94 13.65 -10.41
CA ALA A 105 -8.99 12.37 -11.10
C ALA A 105 -10.42 12.02 -11.57
N TYR A 106 -11.44 12.45 -10.82
CA TYR A 106 -12.85 12.28 -11.18
C TYR A 106 -13.43 13.45 -12.00
N GLY A 107 -12.65 14.50 -12.26
CA GLY A 107 -13.13 15.70 -12.96
C GLY A 107 -13.95 16.66 -12.10
N LEU A 108 -13.81 16.60 -10.76
CA LEU A 108 -14.48 17.51 -9.83
C LEU A 108 -13.65 18.77 -9.61
N CYS A 109 -14.33 19.88 -9.26
CA CYS A 109 -13.69 21.05 -8.70
C CYS A 109 -13.01 20.70 -7.37
N ARG A 110 -12.00 21.50 -6.98
CA ARG A 110 -11.29 21.31 -5.72
C ARG A 110 -12.20 21.41 -4.48
N ASP A 111 -13.15 22.31 -4.51
CA ASP A 111 -14.05 22.62 -3.41
C ASP A 111 -15.50 22.53 -3.92
N PRO A 112 -16.35 21.70 -3.31
CA PRO A 112 -16.08 20.80 -2.18
C PRO A 112 -15.31 19.51 -2.54
N GLY A 113 -15.08 19.22 -3.83
CA GLY A 113 -14.40 18.00 -4.26
C GLY A 113 -15.13 16.73 -3.79
N MET A 114 -14.41 15.88 -3.04
CA MET A 114 -14.93 14.65 -2.43
C MET A 114 -15.11 14.77 -0.90
N SER A 115 -15.07 15.99 -0.33
CA SER A 115 -15.06 16.21 1.13
C SER A 115 -16.41 15.98 1.81
N ALA A 116 -17.49 15.75 1.08
CA ALA A 116 -18.76 15.33 1.65
C ALA A 116 -18.74 13.84 2.04
N GLU A 117 -17.94 13.03 1.36
CA GLU A 117 -17.84 11.58 1.54
C GLU A 117 -16.57 11.16 2.29
N PHE A 118 -15.50 11.98 2.25
CA PHE A 118 -14.19 11.65 2.82
C PHE A 118 -13.66 12.77 3.71
N ASP A 119 -12.93 12.37 4.76
CA ASP A 119 -12.08 13.24 5.56
C ASP A 119 -10.63 13.07 5.10
N PHE A 120 -10.08 14.05 4.41
CA PHE A 120 -8.71 13.98 3.89
C PHE A 120 -7.71 14.56 4.89
N PHE A 121 -6.63 13.81 5.12
CA PHE A 121 -5.51 14.18 5.97
C PHE A 121 -4.20 14.06 5.18
N GLU A 122 -3.35 15.07 5.30
CA GLU A 122 -1.99 15.01 4.75
C GLU A 122 -1.04 14.44 5.82
N TYR A 123 -0.07 13.63 5.40
CA TYR A 123 0.94 13.09 6.31
C TYR A 123 1.77 14.19 6.95
N ASP A 124 2.01 14.05 8.23
CA ASP A 124 2.94 14.81 9.05
C ASP A 124 3.82 13.87 9.88
N ASP A 125 4.60 14.40 10.82
CA ASP A 125 5.52 13.62 11.65
C ASP A 125 4.83 12.91 12.85
N GLN A 126 3.49 12.98 12.95
CA GLN A 126 2.76 12.36 14.05
C GLN A 126 2.25 10.96 13.68
N PRO A 127 2.36 9.98 14.59
CA PRO A 127 1.78 8.67 14.36
C PRO A 127 0.26 8.71 14.21
N ILE A 128 -0.25 8.01 13.21
CA ILE A 128 -1.68 7.85 12.95
C ILE A 128 -2.18 6.67 13.79
N ARG A 129 -3.33 6.86 14.46
CA ARG A 129 -3.96 5.80 15.26
C ARG A 129 -5.33 5.45 14.69
N ILE A 130 -5.50 4.18 14.30
CA ILE A 130 -6.76 3.66 13.72
C ILE A 130 -7.04 2.31 14.38
N GLY A 131 -8.00 2.27 15.31
CA GLY A 131 -8.30 1.05 16.07
C GLY A 131 -7.05 0.46 16.73
N PRO A 132 -6.69 -0.80 16.45
CA PRO A 132 -5.50 -1.44 17.03
C PRO A 132 -4.18 -1.00 16.38
N PHE A 133 -4.22 -0.21 15.31
CA PHE A 133 -3.04 0.12 14.51
C PHE A 133 -2.43 1.45 14.94
N VAL A 134 -1.11 1.45 15.12
CA VAL A 134 -0.28 2.65 15.23
C VAL A 134 0.60 2.69 13.99
N ILE A 135 0.48 3.74 13.19
CA ILE A 135 1.10 3.85 11.88
C ILE A 135 2.04 5.05 11.88
N GLU A 136 3.29 4.80 11.60
CA GLU A 136 4.32 5.79 11.33
C GLU A 136 4.62 5.79 9.84
N VAL A 137 4.86 6.96 9.28
CA VAL A 137 5.18 7.13 7.86
C VAL A 137 6.52 7.84 7.71
N CYS A 138 7.31 7.45 6.73
CA CYS A 138 8.51 8.19 6.36
C CYS A 138 8.56 8.43 4.85
N ARG A 139 9.19 9.52 4.44
CA ARG A 139 9.45 9.73 3.02
C ARG A 139 10.48 8.75 2.53
N VAL A 140 10.18 8.18 1.35
CA VAL A 140 11.10 7.32 0.60
C VAL A 140 11.46 7.97 -0.75
N VAL A 141 12.39 7.37 -1.48
CA VAL A 141 12.97 7.94 -2.70
C VAL A 141 12.16 7.56 -3.92
N HIS A 142 11.39 8.52 -4.44
CA HIS A 142 10.56 8.34 -5.64
C HIS A 142 10.34 9.71 -6.33
N PRO A 143 10.11 9.78 -7.67
CA PRO A 143 9.95 11.05 -8.40
C PRO A 143 8.82 11.95 -7.88
N VAL A 144 7.76 11.36 -7.32
CA VAL A 144 6.72 12.08 -6.59
C VAL A 144 6.87 11.84 -5.09
N ARG A 145 6.13 12.59 -4.27
CA ARG A 145 6.13 12.33 -2.81
C ARG A 145 5.56 10.96 -2.53
N SER A 146 6.41 10.03 -2.13
CA SER A 146 6.07 8.67 -1.71
C SER A 146 6.47 8.43 -0.26
N TYR A 147 5.69 7.59 0.42
CA TYR A 147 5.85 7.27 1.83
C TYR A 147 5.83 5.76 2.04
N GLY A 148 6.83 5.26 2.75
CA GLY A 148 6.77 3.96 3.40
C GLY A 148 5.95 4.06 4.69
N MET A 149 5.43 2.93 5.16
CA MET A 149 4.57 2.85 6.34
C MET A 149 5.05 1.75 7.27
N ARG A 150 5.19 2.06 8.56
CA ARG A 150 5.43 1.11 9.65
C ARG A 150 4.17 1.00 10.48
N ILE A 151 3.58 -0.17 10.53
CA ILE A 151 2.31 -0.43 11.20
C ILE A 151 2.54 -1.39 12.37
N ALA A 152 2.33 -0.92 13.58
CA ALA A 152 2.41 -1.72 14.80
C ALA A 152 1.01 -2.06 15.34
N SER A 153 0.81 -3.31 15.74
CA SER A 153 -0.42 -3.78 16.38
C SER A 153 -0.11 -5.05 17.20
N GLU A 154 -0.53 -5.09 18.46
CA GLU A 154 -0.40 -6.26 19.34
C GLU A 154 1.03 -6.84 19.42
N GLY A 155 2.03 -5.96 19.44
CA GLY A 155 3.45 -6.35 19.50
C GLY A 155 4.02 -6.90 18.21
N ARG A 156 3.30 -6.83 17.10
CA ARG A 156 3.73 -7.19 15.75
C ARG A 156 3.91 -5.96 14.89
N VAL A 157 4.81 -6.04 13.92
CA VAL A 157 5.17 -4.93 13.04
C VAL A 157 5.15 -5.37 11.59
N LEU A 158 4.36 -4.66 10.79
CA LEU A 158 4.38 -4.68 9.33
C LEU A 158 5.06 -3.41 8.82
N ALA A 159 6.02 -3.54 7.91
CA ALA A 159 6.51 -2.43 7.10
C ALA A 159 6.03 -2.58 5.66
N TYR A 160 5.60 -1.48 5.05
CA TYR A 160 5.24 -1.38 3.63
C TYR A 160 6.10 -0.31 2.97
N SER A 161 6.76 -0.65 1.88
CA SER A 161 7.71 0.26 1.22
C SER A 161 7.03 1.44 0.51
N GLY A 162 5.77 1.26 0.02
CA GLY A 162 5.29 2.07 -1.09
C GLY A 162 6.20 1.88 -2.30
N ASP A 163 6.19 2.79 -3.28
CA ASP A 163 7.14 2.80 -4.38
C ASP A 163 8.37 3.61 -4.00
N THR A 164 9.54 3.01 -4.22
CA THR A 164 10.82 3.61 -3.82
C THR A 164 12.01 3.01 -4.56
N GLY A 165 12.98 3.83 -4.93
CA GLY A 165 14.34 3.37 -5.14
C GLY A 165 15.00 2.93 -3.81
N PRO A 166 16.19 2.30 -3.86
CA PRO A 166 16.93 1.92 -2.66
C PRO A 166 17.25 3.17 -1.81
N CYS A 167 16.90 3.13 -0.51
CA CYS A 167 17.17 4.23 0.39
C CYS A 167 17.28 3.78 1.85
N GLN A 168 18.02 4.54 2.65
CA GLN A 168 18.23 4.26 4.08
C GLN A 168 16.92 4.43 4.88
N GLU A 169 16.08 5.35 4.47
CA GLU A 169 14.80 5.62 5.13
C GLU A 169 13.89 4.38 5.14
N LEU A 170 13.91 3.56 4.08
CA LEU A 170 13.19 2.29 4.06
C LEU A 170 13.80 1.27 5.03
N VAL A 171 15.12 1.17 5.08
CA VAL A 171 15.84 0.27 6.00
C VAL A 171 15.52 0.62 7.45
N ASP A 172 15.59 1.91 7.79
CA ASP A 172 15.30 2.40 9.14
C ASP A 172 13.84 2.16 9.52
N LEU A 173 12.90 2.44 8.61
CA LEU A 173 11.47 2.21 8.80
C LEU A 173 11.16 0.72 9.03
N ALA A 174 11.81 -0.17 8.28
CA ALA A 174 11.60 -1.62 8.35
C ALA A 174 12.40 -2.29 9.46
N SER A 175 13.23 -1.55 10.21
CA SER A 175 14.11 -2.13 11.22
C SER A 175 13.37 -3.03 12.20
N GLY A 176 13.77 -4.32 12.24
CA GLY A 176 13.21 -5.35 13.11
C GLY A 176 11.72 -5.65 12.87
N ALA A 177 11.15 -5.30 11.70
CA ALA A 177 9.77 -5.64 11.39
C ALA A 177 9.57 -7.16 11.25
N ASP A 178 8.42 -7.67 11.69
CA ASP A 178 8.07 -9.09 11.52
C ASP A 178 7.86 -9.43 10.04
N LEU A 179 7.35 -8.46 9.26
CA LEU A 179 7.13 -8.58 7.82
C LEU A 179 7.44 -7.25 7.12
N LEU A 180 8.23 -7.32 6.05
CA LEU A 180 8.39 -6.24 5.08
C LEU A 180 7.66 -6.62 3.78
N LEU A 181 6.68 -5.82 3.40
CA LEU A 181 6.04 -5.83 2.08
C LEU A 181 6.78 -4.82 1.21
N ALA A 182 7.64 -5.27 0.31
CA ALA A 182 8.50 -4.42 -0.50
C ALA A 182 8.18 -4.52 -1.98
N GLU A 183 8.16 -3.38 -2.65
CA GLU A 183 8.10 -3.30 -4.09
C GLU A 183 9.32 -3.93 -4.75
N SER A 184 9.17 -4.43 -5.98
CA SER A 184 10.23 -5.01 -6.79
C SER A 184 9.88 -4.89 -8.27
N ALA A 185 9.77 -3.64 -8.74
CA ALA A 185 9.29 -3.38 -10.10
C ALA A 185 10.37 -3.53 -11.17
N PHE A 186 11.65 -3.53 -10.80
CA PHE A 186 12.76 -3.68 -11.73
C PHE A 186 13.45 -5.03 -11.62
N LEU A 187 14.19 -5.40 -12.69
CA LEU A 187 15.08 -6.56 -12.72
C LEU A 187 16.54 -6.10 -12.76
N GLU A 188 17.43 -6.91 -12.19
CA GLU A 188 18.88 -6.70 -12.28
C GLU A 188 19.35 -6.71 -13.74
N GLY A 189 20.37 -5.89 -14.02
CA GLY A 189 20.96 -5.80 -15.35
C GLY A 189 20.16 -5.02 -16.39
N GLY A 190 18.99 -4.48 -16.04
CA GLY A 190 18.23 -3.56 -16.87
C GLY A 190 18.80 -2.14 -16.88
N ASP A 191 18.42 -1.33 -17.88
CA ASP A 191 18.67 0.13 -17.88
C ASP A 191 17.61 0.81 -16.98
N ASN A 192 17.73 0.56 -15.68
CA ASN A 192 16.75 1.00 -14.70
C ASN A 192 16.99 2.48 -14.35
N PRO A 193 15.96 3.35 -14.42
CA PRO A 193 16.06 4.72 -13.91
C PRO A 193 16.43 4.72 -12.42
N LEU A 194 17.34 5.63 -12.05
CA LEU A 194 17.70 5.83 -10.64
C LEU A 194 16.51 6.42 -9.86
N ASP A 195 16.46 6.14 -8.57
CA ASP A 195 15.52 6.74 -7.61
C ASP A 195 14.03 6.54 -7.96
N LEU A 196 13.70 5.44 -8.65
CA LEU A 196 12.35 5.15 -9.08
C LEU A 196 11.79 3.90 -8.40
N HIS A 197 12.41 2.75 -8.62
CA HIS A 197 11.98 1.46 -8.06
C HIS A 197 13.18 0.60 -7.65
N MET A 198 12.90 -0.47 -6.93
CA MET A 198 13.89 -1.49 -6.55
C MET A 198 13.85 -2.69 -7.50
N THR A 199 14.99 -3.39 -7.60
CA THR A 199 15.07 -4.77 -8.09
C THR A 199 14.78 -5.74 -6.95
N GLY A 200 14.53 -7.02 -7.27
CA GLY A 200 14.40 -8.06 -6.26
C GLY A 200 15.60 -8.12 -5.31
N LYS A 201 16.81 -7.99 -5.86
CA LYS A 201 18.05 -8.00 -5.09
C LYS A 201 18.15 -6.80 -4.13
N GLN A 202 17.77 -5.61 -4.57
CA GLN A 202 17.76 -4.41 -3.75
C GLN A 202 16.73 -4.49 -2.61
N ALA A 203 15.52 -5.02 -2.90
CA ALA A 203 14.52 -5.29 -1.87
C ALA A 203 15.02 -6.34 -0.86
N GLY A 204 15.70 -7.38 -1.33
CA GLY A 204 16.37 -8.38 -0.49
C GLY A 204 17.46 -7.79 0.40
N ALA A 205 18.30 -6.90 -0.15
CA ALA A 205 19.35 -6.21 0.60
C ALA A 205 18.78 -5.32 1.70
N ALA A 206 17.75 -4.52 1.39
CA ALA A 206 17.07 -3.69 2.38
C ALA A 206 16.44 -4.55 3.51
N ALA A 207 15.82 -5.69 3.16
CA ALA A 207 15.26 -6.62 4.14
C ALA A 207 16.33 -7.24 5.05
N ALA A 208 17.49 -7.60 4.49
CA ALA A 208 18.61 -8.16 5.26
C ALA A 208 19.20 -7.12 6.22
N GLU A 209 19.46 -5.90 5.74
CA GLU A 209 20.01 -4.80 6.53
C GLU A 209 19.05 -4.39 7.65
N ALA A 210 17.75 -4.29 7.37
CA ALA A 210 16.72 -3.98 8.36
C ALA A 210 16.48 -5.12 9.37
N GLY A 211 16.99 -6.33 9.12
CA GLY A 211 16.80 -7.49 10.00
C GLY A 211 15.35 -7.94 10.11
N VAL A 212 14.58 -7.92 9.00
CA VAL A 212 13.16 -8.28 9.02
C VAL A 212 12.95 -9.79 9.18
N GLY A 213 11.85 -10.17 9.81
CA GLY A 213 11.49 -11.58 10.00
C GLY A 213 11.08 -12.30 8.72
N ARG A 214 10.43 -11.58 7.78
CA ARG A 214 9.96 -12.07 6.47
C ARG A 214 9.96 -10.96 5.45
N LEU A 215 10.34 -11.28 4.21
CA LEU A 215 10.17 -10.41 3.05
C LEU A 215 9.06 -10.94 2.14
N VAL A 216 8.15 -10.06 1.73
CA VAL A 216 7.15 -10.34 0.70
C VAL A 216 7.36 -9.33 -0.43
N LEU A 217 7.69 -9.82 -1.62
CA LEU A 217 7.83 -8.97 -2.81
C LEU A 217 6.47 -8.68 -3.42
N THR A 218 6.27 -7.44 -3.84
CA THR A 218 5.04 -6.95 -4.44
C THR A 218 5.33 -5.92 -5.53
N HIS A 219 4.30 -5.34 -6.12
CA HIS A 219 4.39 -4.29 -7.13
C HIS A 219 5.25 -4.71 -8.35
N ILE A 220 5.14 -5.97 -8.75
CA ILE A 220 5.86 -6.51 -9.91
C ILE A 220 5.00 -6.25 -11.15
N PRO A 221 5.51 -5.52 -12.16
CA PRO A 221 4.77 -5.26 -13.39
C PRO A 221 4.41 -6.54 -14.14
N PRO A 222 3.24 -6.60 -14.82
CA PRO A 222 2.76 -7.81 -15.49
C PRO A 222 3.65 -8.36 -16.61
N TRP A 223 4.58 -7.55 -17.12
CA TRP A 223 5.56 -7.99 -18.14
C TRP A 223 6.80 -8.68 -17.55
N HIS A 224 6.96 -8.74 -16.23
CA HIS A 224 8.06 -9.45 -15.58
C HIS A 224 7.60 -10.81 -15.04
N ASP A 225 8.50 -11.78 -15.08
CA ASP A 225 8.30 -13.03 -14.35
C ASP A 225 8.62 -12.81 -12.87
N PRO A 226 7.64 -12.94 -11.96
CA PRO A 226 7.86 -12.75 -10.53
C PRO A 226 8.91 -13.70 -9.93
N GLN A 227 9.16 -14.85 -10.56
CA GLN A 227 10.17 -15.80 -10.09
C GLN A 227 11.59 -15.26 -10.28
N VAL A 228 11.82 -14.39 -11.26
CA VAL A 228 13.11 -13.71 -11.44
C VAL A 228 13.34 -12.77 -10.25
N CYS A 229 12.36 -11.89 -9.92
CA CYS A 229 12.46 -11.01 -8.77
C CYS A 229 12.69 -11.79 -7.45
N LEU A 230 11.99 -12.94 -7.30
CA LEU A 230 12.17 -13.80 -6.13
C LEU A 230 13.59 -14.37 -6.07
N SER A 231 14.16 -14.81 -7.20
CA SER A 231 15.51 -15.33 -7.28
C SER A 231 16.55 -14.28 -6.95
N GLU A 232 16.38 -13.07 -7.48
CA GLU A 232 17.26 -11.92 -7.19
C GLU A 232 17.24 -11.56 -5.70
N ALA A 233 16.05 -11.50 -5.08
CA ALA A 233 15.92 -11.22 -3.66
C ALA A 233 16.60 -12.31 -2.80
N ARG A 234 16.53 -13.57 -3.22
CA ARG A 234 17.19 -14.70 -2.53
C ARG A 234 18.70 -14.59 -2.48
N GLU A 235 19.32 -13.90 -3.45
CA GLU A 235 20.76 -13.66 -3.42
C GLU A 235 21.19 -12.75 -2.25
N ALA A 236 20.30 -11.85 -1.79
CA ALA A 236 20.61 -10.88 -0.76
C ALA A 236 19.91 -11.14 0.59
N PHE A 237 18.82 -11.92 0.61
CA PHE A 237 18.04 -12.20 1.82
C PHE A 237 17.89 -13.70 2.07
N ALA A 238 18.47 -14.18 3.17
CA ALA A 238 18.43 -15.60 3.56
C ALA A 238 17.18 -16.00 4.34
N GLY A 239 16.40 -15.02 4.81
CA GLY A 239 15.19 -15.26 5.62
C GLY A 239 13.99 -15.78 4.81
N PRO A 240 12.83 -15.94 5.48
CA PRO A 240 11.57 -16.29 4.83
C PRO A 240 11.18 -15.27 3.76
N LEU A 241 10.98 -15.75 2.53
CA LEU A 241 10.73 -14.93 1.34
C LEU A 241 9.51 -15.46 0.58
N ALA A 242 8.62 -14.58 0.15
CA ALA A 242 7.43 -14.92 -0.63
C ALA A 242 7.12 -13.85 -1.69
N LEU A 243 6.27 -14.20 -2.65
CA LEU A 243 5.63 -13.27 -3.59
C LEU A 243 4.23 -12.93 -3.09
N ALA A 244 3.83 -11.67 -3.23
CA ALA A 244 2.45 -11.28 -3.10
C ALA A 244 1.63 -11.85 -4.27
N ALA A 245 0.43 -12.36 -3.97
CA ALA A 245 -0.53 -12.76 -5.00
C ALA A 245 -1.95 -12.46 -4.49
N THR A 246 -2.84 -12.08 -5.39
CA THR A 246 -4.23 -11.73 -5.05
C THR A 246 -4.90 -12.85 -4.25
N GLY A 247 -5.48 -12.50 -3.10
CA GLY A 247 -6.14 -13.41 -2.17
C GLY A 247 -5.22 -14.07 -1.14
N VAL A 248 -3.91 -13.98 -1.30
CA VAL A 248 -2.97 -14.49 -0.29
C VAL A 248 -2.99 -13.60 0.95
N THR A 249 -2.96 -14.23 2.10
CA THR A 249 -2.94 -13.57 3.41
C THR A 249 -1.64 -13.85 4.14
N PHE A 250 -1.10 -12.80 4.74
CA PHE A 250 0.09 -12.87 5.61
C PHE A 250 -0.27 -12.41 7.03
N THR A 251 0.36 -13.04 8.00
CA THR A 251 0.32 -12.63 9.42
C THR A 251 1.75 -12.24 9.80
N PRO A 252 2.00 -10.97 10.12
CA PRO A 252 3.26 -10.51 10.67
C PRO A 252 3.60 -11.16 12.01
#